data_33d730d8d266faf6cf1356f611485675
#
_entry.id   33d730d8d266faf6cf1356f611485675
#
_cell.length_a   1.000
_cell.length_b   1.000
_cell.length_c   1.000
_cell.angle_alpha   90.00
_cell.angle_beta   90.00
_cell.angle_gamma   90.00
#
_symmetry.space_group_name_H-M   'P 1'
#
loop_
_entity.id
_entity.type
_entity.pdbx_description
1 polymer ?
#
loop_
_entity_poly.entity_id
_entity_poly.type
_entity_poly.pdbx_seq_one_letter_code
_entity_poly.pdbx_strand_id
1 'polypeptide(L)'
;MKIAIVGAGIAGLSAARALVDFGHEVMVFEKARGPGGRVATSRLRGIEMPRGLAGSTLAFDHGAQYFTARDPRFAALVAQWDSDRVAAKWTGRLVTFDDEGWEDIEASPSAKASGEKGTVRYVGTPGMNAIALAMAEGLNITYSQRVESLEPILGTLDHVVVAVPAPRAAALVSHVPSLAAKLAQVTMPPSWTVMAAFEERVAARFDGAFVNGSALGWIARNTSKPKRDWKVDTWVLQATPAWSGAHADDRPDDVGAFLMEVFEDLIRAGLPRAFYATVHRWRHAVADPPLAVGAIHDAEARITVCGDWCAGSRIEDAYLSGLAAADQISRSPDQ
;
A
#
# COMPACT_ATOMS: atom_id res chain seq x y z
N MET A 1 -11.90 -27.67 -1.53
CA MET A 1 -12.10 -27.01 -2.84
C MET A 1 -10.75 -26.60 -3.42
N LYS A 2 -10.70 -26.44 -4.74
CA LYS A 2 -9.57 -25.80 -5.45
C LYS A 2 -9.92 -24.36 -5.74
N ILE A 3 -9.18 -23.42 -5.17
CA ILE A 3 -9.51 -21.99 -5.19
C ILE A 3 -8.38 -21.19 -5.83
N ALA A 4 -8.74 -20.36 -6.82
CA ALA A 4 -7.81 -19.36 -7.35
C ALA A 4 -7.96 -18.03 -6.62
N ILE A 5 -6.83 -17.34 -6.43
CA ILE A 5 -6.80 -15.97 -5.94
C ILE A 5 -6.08 -15.09 -6.97
N VAL A 6 -6.74 -14.04 -7.40
CA VAL A 6 -6.19 -13.07 -8.35
C VAL A 6 -5.69 -11.85 -7.58
N GLY A 7 -4.37 -11.73 -7.45
CA GLY A 7 -3.65 -10.66 -6.76
C GLY A 7 -3.00 -11.10 -5.44
N ALA A 8 -1.67 -10.91 -5.34
CA ALA A 8 -0.87 -11.16 -4.13
C ALA A 8 -0.61 -9.86 -3.34
N GLY A 9 -1.61 -8.98 -3.23
CA GLY A 9 -1.65 -7.90 -2.24
C GLY A 9 -2.02 -8.44 -0.85
N ILE A 10 -2.04 -7.58 0.17
CA ILE A 10 -2.35 -8.00 1.56
C ILE A 10 -3.70 -8.72 1.66
N ALA A 11 -4.75 -8.26 0.98
CA ALA A 11 -6.05 -8.92 1.00
C ALA A 11 -6.02 -10.33 0.39
N GLY A 12 -5.39 -10.47 -0.79
CA GLY A 12 -5.27 -11.78 -1.44
C GLY A 12 -4.42 -12.77 -0.65
N LEU A 13 -3.31 -12.30 -0.07
CA LEU A 13 -2.45 -13.12 0.80
C LEU A 13 -3.16 -13.52 2.11
N SER A 14 -3.95 -12.62 2.70
CA SER A 14 -4.76 -12.91 3.87
C SER A 14 -5.82 -13.97 3.57
N ALA A 15 -6.54 -13.82 2.45
CA ALA A 15 -7.51 -14.83 2.00
C ALA A 15 -6.83 -16.17 1.72
N ALA A 16 -5.66 -16.16 1.06
CA ALA A 16 -4.91 -17.38 0.75
C ALA A 16 -4.53 -18.15 2.02
N ARG A 17 -3.98 -17.47 3.01
CA ARG A 17 -3.61 -18.08 4.30
C ARG A 17 -4.82 -18.72 4.99
N ALA A 18 -5.88 -17.93 5.15
CA ALA A 18 -7.07 -18.43 5.82
C ALA A 18 -7.71 -19.63 5.09
N LEU A 19 -7.76 -19.60 3.76
CA LEU A 19 -8.31 -20.71 2.96
C LEU A 19 -7.42 -21.98 3.05
N VAL A 20 -6.10 -21.83 3.06
CA VAL A 20 -5.19 -22.96 3.31
C VAL A 20 -5.39 -23.53 4.71
N ASP A 21 -5.55 -22.68 5.72
CA ASP A 21 -5.82 -23.10 7.10
C ASP A 21 -7.18 -23.82 7.23
N PHE A 22 -8.15 -23.48 6.39
CA PHE A 22 -9.43 -24.20 6.25
C PHE A 22 -9.34 -25.51 5.44
N GLY A 23 -8.15 -25.87 4.96
CA GLY A 23 -7.90 -27.12 4.23
C GLY A 23 -8.20 -27.08 2.74
N HIS A 24 -8.28 -25.89 2.13
CA HIS A 24 -8.47 -25.73 0.70
C HIS A 24 -7.14 -25.78 -0.07
N GLU A 25 -7.17 -26.25 -1.31
CA GLU A 25 -6.07 -26.13 -2.27
C GLU A 25 -6.11 -24.73 -2.91
N VAL A 26 -5.10 -23.90 -2.63
CA VAL A 26 -5.10 -22.51 -3.05
C VAL A 26 -3.97 -22.23 -4.05
N MET A 27 -4.30 -21.54 -5.13
CA MET A 27 -3.36 -21.06 -6.14
C MET A 27 -3.51 -19.54 -6.29
N VAL A 28 -2.42 -18.78 -6.18
CA VAL A 28 -2.42 -17.32 -6.29
C VAL A 28 -1.78 -16.90 -7.61
N PHE A 29 -2.41 -15.98 -8.35
CA PHE A 29 -1.88 -15.35 -9.55
C PHE A 29 -1.53 -13.89 -9.30
N GLU A 30 -0.27 -13.51 -9.54
CA GLU A 30 0.21 -12.14 -9.37
C GLU A 30 0.86 -11.61 -10.66
N LYS A 31 0.40 -10.44 -11.11
CA LYS A 31 0.93 -9.80 -12.34
C LYS A 31 2.36 -9.28 -12.19
N ALA A 32 2.77 -8.94 -10.96
CA ALA A 32 4.10 -8.43 -10.66
C ALA A 32 5.10 -9.58 -10.45
N ARG A 33 6.39 -9.23 -10.38
CA ARG A 33 7.49 -10.17 -10.11
C ARG A 33 7.61 -10.55 -8.63
N GLY A 34 6.74 -10.05 -7.78
CA GLY A 34 6.72 -10.32 -6.35
C GLY A 34 5.44 -9.83 -5.68
N PRO A 35 5.17 -10.26 -4.44
CA PRO A 35 3.96 -9.92 -3.72
C PRO A 35 4.01 -8.49 -3.15
N GLY A 36 2.84 -7.96 -2.75
CA GLY A 36 2.72 -6.75 -1.97
C GLY A 36 1.79 -5.70 -2.56
N GLY A 37 1.69 -5.56 -3.88
CA GLY A 37 0.86 -4.53 -4.49
C GLY A 37 1.23 -3.13 -3.95
N ARG A 38 0.31 -2.45 -3.24
CA ARG A 38 0.54 -1.10 -2.69
C ARG A 38 1.45 -1.03 -1.45
N VAL A 39 1.89 -2.14 -0.89
CA VAL A 39 2.98 -2.18 0.11
C VAL A 39 4.34 -2.47 -0.52
N ALA A 40 4.48 -2.33 -1.84
CA ALA A 40 5.73 -2.56 -2.54
C ALA A 40 6.82 -1.58 -2.12
N THR A 41 8.06 -2.08 -2.05
CA THR A 41 9.28 -1.28 -1.90
C THR A 41 10.03 -1.27 -3.22
N SER A 42 10.24 -0.09 -3.80
CA SER A 42 11.09 0.10 -4.98
C SER A 42 12.55 -0.07 -4.56
N ARG A 43 13.28 -0.94 -5.24
CA ARG A 43 14.74 -1.13 -5.03
C ARG A 43 15.45 -0.88 -6.35
N LEU A 44 16.38 0.04 -6.30
CA LEU A 44 17.14 0.47 -7.47
C LEU A 44 18.47 -0.27 -7.51
N ARG A 45 18.83 -0.74 -8.69
CA ARG A 45 20.10 -1.41 -8.99
C ARG A 45 20.78 -0.71 -10.14
N GLY A 46 22.13 -0.68 -10.11
CA GLY A 46 22.91 -0.10 -11.22
C GLY A 46 22.84 1.43 -11.30
N ILE A 47 22.45 2.10 -10.22
CA ILE A 47 22.53 3.55 -10.10
C ILE A 47 23.97 3.95 -9.79
N GLU A 48 24.51 4.94 -10.51
CA GLU A 48 25.79 5.54 -10.16
C GLU A 48 25.63 6.32 -8.86
N MET A 49 26.34 5.85 -7.83
CA MET A 49 26.29 6.45 -6.50
C MET A 49 27.36 7.54 -6.38
N PRO A 50 27.07 8.68 -5.73
CA PRO A 50 28.07 9.70 -5.41
C PRO A 50 29.25 9.14 -4.63
N ARG A 51 30.42 9.84 -4.73
CA ARG A 51 31.60 9.49 -3.93
C ARG A 51 31.25 9.48 -2.44
N GLY A 52 31.65 8.42 -1.74
CA GLY A 52 31.35 8.22 -0.32
C GLY A 52 30.04 7.44 -0.04
N LEU A 53 29.15 7.28 -1.02
CA LEU A 53 27.94 6.48 -0.91
C LEU A 53 28.02 5.14 -1.65
N ALA A 54 29.21 4.77 -2.14
CA ALA A 54 29.46 3.52 -2.84
C ALA A 54 29.07 2.33 -1.94
N GLY A 55 28.32 1.38 -2.50
CA GLY A 55 27.82 0.21 -1.77
C GLY A 55 26.52 0.44 -0.97
N SER A 56 26.01 1.66 -0.92
CA SER A 56 24.69 1.93 -0.35
C SER A 56 23.57 1.43 -1.26
N THR A 57 22.42 1.13 -0.67
CA THR A 57 21.21 0.69 -1.39
C THR A 57 20.16 1.79 -1.43
N LEU A 58 19.63 2.05 -2.62
CA LEU A 58 18.46 2.91 -2.77
C LEU A 58 17.20 2.05 -2.74
N ALA A 59 16.42 2.24 -1.68
CA ALA A 59 15.12 1.60 -1.52
C ALA A 59 14.09 2.64 -1.04
N PHE A 60 12.88 2.57 -1.62
CA PHE A 60 11.80 3.50 -1.30
C PHE A 60 10.51 2.73 -1.07
N ASP A 61 9.86 2.98 0.05
CA ASP A 61 8.49 2.54 0.30
C ASP A 61 7.54 3.55 -0.36
N HIS A 62 7.29 3.36 -1.64
CA HIS A 62 6.61 4.36 -2.47
C HIS A 62 5.09 4.26 -2.50
N GLY A 63 4.53 3.22 -1.86
CA GLY A 63 3.09 3.08 -1.61
C GLY A 63 2.75 3.40 -0.15
N ALA A 64 2.25 2.43 0.60
CA ALA A 64 1.96 2.59 2.02
C ALA A 64 3.24 2.95 2.80
N GLN A 65 3.14 3.97 3.64
CA GLN A 65 4.28 4.54 4.33
C GLN A 65 4.52 3.93 5.71
N TYR A 66 3.45 3.54 6.35
CA TYR A 66 3.38 2.85 7.63
C TYR A 66 2.03 2.14 7.74
N PHE A 67 1.83 1.41 8.82
CA PHE A 67 0.52 0.85 9.19
C PHE A 67 0.30 0.90 10.69
N THR A 68 -0.97 0.79 11.07
CA THR A 68 -1.44 0.75 12.46
C THR A 68 -2.23 -0.53 12.65
N ALA A 69 -2.37 -1.00 13.88
CA ALA A 69 -3.13 -2.20 14.23
C ALA A 69 -4.14 -1.86 15.32
N ARG A 70 -5.42 -2.05 15.05
CA ARG A 70 -6.54 -1.77 15.95
C ARG A 70 -7.40 -3.01 16.21
N ASP A 71 -7.69 -3.80 15.16
CA ASP A 71 -8.39 -5.07 15.29
C ASP A 71 -7.50 -6.11 15.99
N PRO A 72 -7.99 -6.83 16.99
CA PRO A 72 -7.19 -7.80 17.75
C PRO A 72 -6.51 -8.87 16.87
N ARG A 73 -7.15 -9.32 15.80
CA ARG A 73 -6.60 -10.33 14.87
C ARG A 73 -5.38 -9.78 14.13
N PHE A 74 -5.48 -8.54 13.64
CA PHE A 74 -4.36 -7.89 12.97
C PHE A 74 -3.27 -7.49 13.96
N ALA A 75 -3.64 -7.03 15.16
CA ALA A 75 -2.68 -6.71 16.22
C ALA A 75 -1.86 -7.95 16.65
N ALA A 76 -2.47 -9.11 16.72
CA ALA A 76 -1.76 -10.37 17.01
C ALA A 76 -0.75 -10.71 15.91
N LEU A 77 -1.13 -10.58 14.64
CA LEU A 77 -0.22 -10.79 13.50
C LEU A 77 0.93 -9.77 13.51
N VAL A 78 0.65 -8.50 13.80
CA VAL A 78 1.69 -7.45 13.89
C VAL A 78 2.66 -7.72 15.04
N ALA A 79 2.17 -8.20 16.19
CA ALA A 79 3.02 -8.61 17.30
C ALA A 79 3.96 -9.78 16.91
N GLN A 80 3.46 -10.74 16.15
CA GLN A 80 4.29 -11.81 15.59
C GLN A 80 5.34 -11.25 14.63
N TRP A 81 4.97 -10.37 13.70
CA TRP A 81 5.92 -9.73 12.79
C TRP A 81 6.99 -8.91 13.49
N ASP A 82 6.65 -8.23 14.59
CA ASP A 82 7.63 -7.48 15.40
C ASP A 82 8.64 -8.46 16.06
N SER A 83 8.15 -9.57 16.64
CA SER A 83 8.99 -10.64 17.20
C SER A 83 9.92 -11.26 16.15
N ASP A 84 9.41 -11.53 14.97
CA ASP A 84 10.14 -12.15 13.85
C ASP A 84 11.01 -11.16 13.08
N ARG A 85 10.99 -9.89 13.45
CA ARG A 85 11.70 -8.79 12.79
C ARG A 85 11.26 -8.55 11.34
N VAL A 86 10.06 -8.95 10.98
CA VAL A 86 9.40 -8.67 9.70
C VAL A 86 8.84 -7.26 9.68
N ALA A 87 8.41 -6.75 10.84
CA ALA A 87 8.00 -5.37 11.05
C ALA A 87 8.70 -4.77 12.27
N ALA A 88 8.63 -3.45 12.40
CA ALA A 88 9.11 -2.74 13.59
C ALA A 88 8.33 -1.44 13.80
N LYS A 89 8.31 -0.94 15.03
CA LYS A 89 7.75 0.38 15.35
C LYS A 89 8.58 1.47 14.70
N TRP A 90 7.91 2.40 14.05
CA TRP A 90 8.54 3.61 13.53
C TRP A 90 8.34 4.74 14.54
N THR A 91 9.44 5.16 15.16
CA THR A 91 9.48 6.20 16.20
C THR A 91 9.99 7.53 15.66
N GLY A 92 9.95 7.73 14.34
CA GLY A 92 10.31 8.99 13.71
C GLY A 92 9.42 10.14 14.19
N ARG A 93 9.99 11.35 14.22
CA ARG A 93 9.24 12.56 14.56
C ARG A 93 8.25 12.87 13.47
N LEU A 94 6.96 12.89 13.80
CA LEU A 94 5.88 13.20 12.89
C LEU A 94 5.26 14.56 13.23
N VAL A 95 4.94 15.31 12.17
CA VAL A 95 4.36 16.65 12.28
C VAL A 95 3.15 16.78 11.36
N THR A 96 2.33 17.79 11.60
CA THR A 96 1.36 18.33 10.66
C THR A 96 1.84 19.66 10.15
N PHE A 97 1.49 19.98 8.92
CA PHE A 97 1.71 21.29 8.30
C PHE A 97 0.38 21.84 7.83
N ASP A 98 0.10 23.10 8.15
CA ASP A 98 -1.04 23.89 7.70
C ASP A 98 -0.66 25.35 7.52
N ASP A 99 -1.65 26.24 7.38
CA ASP A 99 -1.44 27.69 7.20
C ASP A 99 -0.74 28.36 8.39
N GLU A 100 -0.79 27.75 9.59
CA GLU A 100 -0.12 28.23 10.79
C GLU A 100 1.34 27.75 10.89
N GLY A 101 1.72 26.74 10.09
CA GLY A 101 3.08 26.20 9.99
C GLY A 101 3.20 24.74 10.45
N TRP A 102 4.34 24.39 11.02
CA TRP A 102 4.66 23.03 11.46
C TRP A 102 4.28 22.81 12.93
N GLU A 103 3.53 21.77 13.22
CA GLU A 103 3.16 21.37 14.56
C GLU A 103 3.45 19.89 14.80
N ASP A 104 3.97 19.53 15.98
CA ASP A 104 4.14 18.11 16.35
C ASP A 104 2.77 17.42 16.41
N ILE A 105 2.68 16.20 15.85
CA ILE A 105 1.41 15.46 15.77
C ILE A 105 0.79 15.21 17.16
N GLU A 106 1.61 15.06 18.19
CA GLU A 106 1.15 14.87 19.57
C GLU A 106 0.53 16.16 20.17
N ALA A 107 0.87 17.33 19.64
CA ALA A 107 0.31 18.62 20.07
C ALA A 107 -0.91 19.02 19.21
N SER A 108 -0.97 18.56 17.96
CA SER A 108 -1.95 18.99 16.96
C SER A 108 -3.40 18.63 17.32
N PRO A 109 -4.32 19.62 17.37
CA PRO A 109 -5.75 19.37 17.51
C PRO A 109 -6.34 18.55 16.34
N SER A 110 -5.87 18.80 15.11
CA SER A 110 -6.32 18.07 13.93
C SER A 110 -5.88 16.60 13.97
N ALA A 111 -4.65 16.33 14.41
CA ALA A 111 -4.17 14.97 14.62
C ALA A 111 -4.92 14.23 15.73
N LYS A 112 -5.35 14.94 16.78
CA LYS A 112 -6.22 14.37 17.81
C LYS A 112 -7.60 14.00 17.24
N ALA A 113 -8.18 14.87 16.44
CA ALA A 113 -9.50 14.64 15.83
C ALA A 113 -9.47 13.48 14.82
N SER A 114 -8.40 13.33 14.07
CA SER A 114 -8.20 12.22 13.11
C SER A 114 -7.81 10.89 13.76
N GLY A 115 -7.52 10.87 15.08
CA GLY A 115 -7.05 9.70 15.82
C GLY A 115 -5.57 9.34 15.55
N GLU A 116 -4.78 10.27 15.04
CA GLU A 116 -3.34 10.06 14.77
C GLU A 116 -2.48 10.22 16.03
N LYS A 117 -2.96 11.00 17.03
CA LYS A 117 -2.27 11.20 18.29
C LYS A 117 -2.19 9.91 19.12
N GLY A 118 -1.02 9.61 19.65
CA GLY A 118 -0.76 8.40 20.45
C GLY A 118 -0.81 7.09 19.66
N THR A 119 -0.98 7.14 18.33
CA THR A 119 -1.07 5.96 17.50
C THR A 119 0.30 5.34 17.26
N VAL A 120 0.45 4.07 17.59
CA VAL A 120 1.67 3.31 17.27
C VAL A 120 1.69 2.99 15.78
N ARG A 121 2.76 3.39 15.11
CA ARG A 121 2.99 3.15 13.69
C ARG A 121 4.05 2.09 13.48
N TYR A 122 3.77 1.17 12.59
CA TYR A 122 4.68 0.09 12.23
C TYR A 122 5.09 0.20 10.76
N VAL A 123 6.26 -0.30 10.44
CA VAL A 123 6.77 -0.44 9.07
C VAL A 123 7.34 -1.84 8.86
N GLY A 124 7.22 -2.36 7.66
CA GLY A 124 7.92 -3.59 7.29
C GLY A 124 9.44 -3.39 7.29
N THR A 125 10.24 -4.39 7.60
CA THR A 125 11.71 -4.35 7.66
C THR A 125 12.36 -5.45 6.81
N PRO A 126 13.35 -5.13 5.97
CA PRO A 126 13.99 -3.84 5.70
C PRO A 126 13.24 -2.94 4.71
N GLY A 127 12.02 -3.23 4.32
CA GLY A 127 11.14 -2.47 3.43
C GLY A 127 9.69 -2.84 3.69
N MET A 128 8.74 -1.99 3.33
CA MET A 128 7.31 -2.25 3.57
C MET A 128 6.83 -3.57 3.00
N ASN A 129 7.39 -4.02 1.87
CA ASN A 129 7.04 -5.29 1.26
C ASN A 129 7.44 -6.54 2.07
N ALA A 130 8.22 -6.39 3.16
CA ALA A 130 8.59 -7.53 4.00
C ALA A 130 7.38 -8.25 4.60
N ILE A 131 6.33 -7.49 4.99
CA ILE A 131 5.08 -8.07 5.50
C ILE A 131 4.36 -8.94 4.46
N ALA A 132 4.36 -8.51 3.20
CA ALA A 132 3.76 -9.30 2.13
C ALA A 132 4.61 -10.53 1.78
N LEU A 133 5.94 -10.42 1.83
CA LEU A 133 6.85 -11.56 1.64
C LEU A 133 6.63 -12.63 2.72
N ALA A 134 6.52 -12.23 3.99
CA ALA A 134 6.21 -13.15 5.09
C ALA A 134 4.85 -13.82 4.93
N MET A 135 3.82 -13.06 4.50
CA MET A 135 2.51 -13.64 4.20
C MET A 135 2.52 -14.58 2.99
N ALA A 136 3.41 -14.40 2.04
CA ALA A 136 3.51 -15.21 0.83
C ALA A 136 4.31 -16.52 1.02
N GLU A 137 5.06 -16.64 2.12
CA GLU A 137 5.91 -17.80 2.37
C GLU A 137 5.10 -19.11 2.40
N GLY A 138 5.52 -20.12 1.63
CA GLY A 138 4.85 -21.43 1.56
C GLY A 138 3.52 -21.45 0.78
N LEU A 139 3.05 -20.32 0.24
CA LEU A 139 1.89 -20.30 -0.65
C LEU A 139 2.28 -20.65 -2.11
N ASN A 140 1.38 -21.30 -2.82
CA ASN A 140 1.54 -21.55 -4.25
C ASN A 140 1.18 -20.31 -5.06
N ILE A 141 2.20 -19.51 -5.45
CA ILE A 141 2.02 -18.22 -6.14
C ILE A 141 2.70 -18.27 -7.51
N THR A 142 1.95 -17.98 -8.56
CA THR A 142 2.48 -17.76 -9.91
C THR A 142 2.66 -16.26 -10.14
N TYR A 143 3.91 -15.82 -10.17
CA TYR A 143 4.28 -14.42 -10.44
C TYR A 143 4.35 -14.11 -11.93
N SER A 144 4.34 -12.82 -12.27
CA SER A 144 4.38 -12.33 -13.65
C SER A 144 3.21 -12.87 -14.52
N GLN A 145 2.13 -13.28 -13.87
CA GLN A 145 0.93 -13.81 -14.48
C GLN A 145 -0.24 -12.84 -14.30
N ARG A 146 -0.57 -12.11 -15.36
CA ARG A 146 -1.76 -11.25 -15.36
C ARG A 146 -2.98 -12.07 -15.75
N VAL A 147 -4.02 -12.01 -14.94
CA VAL A 147 -5.35 -12.56 -15.25
C VAL A 147 -6.17 -11.47 -15.95
N GLU A 148 -6.57 -11.73 -17.18
CA GLU A 148 -7.40 -10.82 -17.99
C GLU A 148 -8.87 -11.29 -18.08
N SER A 149 -9.16 -12.58 -17.89
CA SER A 149 -10.49 -13.18 -17.79
C SER A 149 -10.53 -14.25 -16.70
N LEU A 150 -11.69 -14.40 -16.06
CA LEU A 150 -11.93 -15.44 -15.05
C LEU A 150 -12.46 -16.75 -15.67
N GLU A 151 -13.00 -16.73 -16.87
CA GLU A 151 -13.62 -17.91 -17.52
C GLU A 151 -12.69 -19.14 -17.60
N PRO A 152 -11.40 -19.02 -18.02
CA PRO A 152 -10.52 -20.16 -18.07
C PRO A 152 -10.25 -20.76 -16.68
N ILE A 153 -10.26 -19.92 -15.64
CA ILE A 153 -10.01 -20.30 -14.26
C ILE A 153 -11.24 -21.02 -13.70
N LEU A 154 -12.43 -20.44 -13.85
CA LEU A 154 -13.71 -21.00 -13.40
C LEU A 154 -14.08 -22.32 -14.09
N GLY A 155 -13.53 -22.57 -15.27
CA GLY A 155 -13.69 -23.85 -15.98
C GLY A 155 -12.91 -25.01 -15.34
N THR A 156 -11.93 -24.74 -14.49
CA THR A 156 -11.02 -25.75 -13.91
C THR A 156 -10.97 -25.78 -12.39
N LEU A 157 -11.42 -24.70 -11.73
CA LEU A 157 -11.37 -24.55 -10.28
C LEU A 157 -12.76 -24.30 -9.69
N ASP A 158 -12.91 -24.60 -8.42
CA ASP A 158 -14.20 -24.55 -7.72
C ASP A 158 -14.65 -23.12 -7.40
N HIS A 159 -13.70 -22.21 -7.13
CA HIS A 159 -13.99 -20.83 -6.71
C HIS A 159 -12.87 -19.87 -7.09
N VAL A 160 -13.19 -18.57 -7.26
CA VAL A 160 -12.21 -17.53 -7.54
C VAL A 160 -12.37 -16.38 -6.53
N VAL A 161 -11.25 -15.97 -5.90
CA VAL A 161 -11.15 -14.75 -5.12
C VAL A 161 -10.47 -13.68 -5.94
N VAL A 162 -11.14 -12.54 -6.17
CA VAL A 162 -10.60 -11.40 -6.90
C VAL A 162 -10.14 -10.35 -5.90
N ALA A 163 -8.81 -10.27 -5.66
CA ALA A 163 -8.17 -9.43 -4.65
C ALA A 163 -7.32 -8.31 -5.29
N VAL A 164 -7.92 -7.58 -6.21
CA VAL A 164 -7.29 -6.47 -6.95
C VAL A 164 -8.03 -5.15 -6.71
N PRO A 165 -7.48 -3.97 -7.09
CA PRO A 165 -8.20 -2.70 -6.98
C PRO A 165 -9.57 -2.72 -7.63
N ALA A 166 -10.58 -2.06 -7.02
CA ALA A 166 -11.98 -2.13 -7.44
C ALA A 166 -12.21 -1.91 -8.95
N PRO A 167 -11.57 -0.93 -9.64
CA PRO A 167 -11.77 -0.77 -11.09
C PRO A 167 -11.27 -1.96 -11.91
N ARG A 168 -10.24 -2.66 -11.43
CA ARG A 168 -9.74 -3.88 -12.09
C ARG A 168 -10.62 -5.09 -11.77
N ALA A 169 -11.12 -5.18 -10.53
CA ALA A 169 -12.10 -6.20 -10.15
C ALA A 169 -13.37 -6.04 -10.98
N ALA A 170 -13.91 -4.83 -11.13
CA ALA A 170 -15.08 -4.53 -11.95
C ALA A 170 -14.94 -5.02 -13.40
N ALA A 171 -13.76 -4.84 -14.00
CA ALA A 171 -13.50 -5.34 -15.35
C ALA A 171 -13.54 -6.87 -15.42
N LEU A 172 -13.00 -7.57 -14.41
CA LEU A 172 -12.95 -9.03 -14.36
C LEU A 172 -14.32 -9.67 -14.10
N VAL A 173 -15.20 -8.99 -13.32
CA VAL A 173 -16.51 -9.53 -12.95
C VAL A 173 -17.67 -8.80 -13.63
N SER A 174 -17.42 -8.10 -14.73
CA SER A 174 -18.43 -7.32 -15.46
C SER A 174 -19.64 -8.16 -15.97
N HIS A 175 -19.43 -9.44 -16.16
CA HIS A 175 -20.45 -10.42 -16.54
C HIS A 175 -21.34 -10.89 -15.36
N VAL A 176 -21.05 -10.48 -14.11
CA VAL A 176 -21.81 -10.80 -12.90
C VAL A 176 -22.50 -9.53 -12.39
N PRO A 177 -23.78 -9.30 -12.70
CA PRO A 177 -24.47 -8.04 -12.41
C PRO A 177 -24.49 -7.66 -10.92
N SER A 178 -24.63 -8.64 -10.03
CA SER A 178 -24.62 -8.45 -8.56
C SER A 178 -23.30 -7.86 -8.04
N LEU A 179 -22.18 -8.31 -8.57
CA LEU A 179 -20.85 -7.82 -8.24
C LEU A 179 -20.54 -6.48 -8.93
N ALA A 180 -20.88 -6.38 -10.22
CA ALA A 180 -20.63 -5.17 -11.01
C ALA A 180 -21.33 -3.95 -10.42
N ALA A 181 -22.60 -4.08 -9.99
CA ALA A 181 -23.36 -3.00 -9.38
C ALA A 181 -22.74 -2.46 -8.08
N LYS A 182 -22.16 -3.33 -7.25
CA LYS A 182 -21.46 -2.93 -6.01
C LYS A 182 -20.13 -2.26 -6.32
N LEU A 183 -19.36 -2.82 -7.26
CA LEU A 183 -18.06 -2.29 -7.64
C LEU A 183 -18.12 -0.93 -8.32
N ALA A 184 -19.22 -0.63 -9.03
CA ALA A 184 -19.47 0.67 -9.65
C ALA A 184 -19.59 1.82 -8.63
N GLN A 185 -19.82 1.52 -7.35
CA GLN A 185 -19.91 2.52 -6.27
C GLN A 185 -18.53 2.94 -5.74
N VAL A 186 -17.45 2.23 -6.11
CA VAL A 186 -16.11 2.50 -5.57
C VAL A 186 -15.31 3.35 -6.53
N THR A 187 -14.92 4.52 -6.06
CA THR A 187 -13.93 5.37 -6.75
C THR A 187 -12.57 5.18 -6.11
N MET A 188 -11.54 5.05 -6.94
CA MET A 188 -10.14 4.95 -6.49
C MET A 188 -9.29 5.98 -7.24
N PRO A 189 -9.21 7.22 -6.74
CA PRO A 189 -8.40 8.26 -7.37
C PRO A 189 -6.91 7.88 -7.39
N PRO A 190 -6.14 8.46 -8.33
CA PRO A 190 -4.70 8.24 -8.40
C PRO A 190 -3.96 8.97 -7.28
N SER A 191 -2.67 8.62 -7.11
CA SER A 191 -1.71 9.39 -6.33
C SER A 191 -0.36 9.36 -7.02
N TRP A 192 0.22 10.54 -7.23
CA TRP A 192 1.60 10.69 -7.67
C TRP A 192 2.54 10.59 -6.47
N THR A 193 3.66 9.93 -6.67
CA THR A 193 4.67 9.73 -5.63
C THR A 193 6.04 10.03 -6.21
N VAL A 194 6.75 10.97 -5.61
CA VAL A 194 8.16 11.23 -5.90
C VAL A 194 9.03 10.44 -4.94
N MET A 195 10.08 9.84 -5.46
CA MET A 195 11.14 9.15 -4.71
C MET A 195 12.45 9.88 -4.98
N ALA A 196 13.02 10.54 -3.97
CA ALA A 196 14.23 11.34 -4.10
C ALA A 196 15.33 10.87 -3.15
N ALA A 197 16.58 10.91 -3.62
CA ALA A 197 17.78 10.64 -2.83
C ALA A 197 18.75 11.83 -2.94
N PHE A 198 19.25 12.27 -1.79
CA PHE A 198 20.08 13.44 -1.66
C PHE A 198 21.52 13.07 -1.28
N GLU A 199 22.49 13.88 -1.77
CA GLU A 199 23.91 13.70 -1.43
C GLU A 199 24.18 14.03 0.04
N GLU A 200 23.44 14.99 0.57
CA GLU A 200 23.53 15.44 1.95
C GLU A 200 22.17 15.30 2.64
N ARG A 201 22.20 15.35 3.98
CA ARG A 201 20.97 15.28 4.76
C ARG A 201 20.12 16.54 4.58
N VAL A 202 18.86 16.37 4.16
CA VAL A 202 17.87 17.45 4.11
C VAL A 202 17.67 18.04 5.51
N ALA A 203 17.69 19.35 5.63
CA ALA A 203 17.60 20.08 6.92
C ALA A 203 16.16 20.10 7.51
N ALA A 204 15.40 19.03 7.34
CA ALA A 204 14.09 18.87 7.96
C ALA A 204 14.21 18.41 9.41
N ARG A 205 13.45 19.04 10.30
CA ARG A 205 13.40 18.71 11.74
C ARG A 205 12.37 17.63 12.06
N PHE A 206 11.88 16.89 11.06
CA PHE A 206 10.89 15.82 11.16
C PHE A 206 11.26 14.65 10.24
N ASP A 207 10.62 13.52 10.47
CA ASP A 207 10.81 12.29 9.70
C ASP A 207 9.60 11.95 8.83
N GLY A 208 8.44 12.50 9.15
CA GLY A 208 7.24 12.43 8.33
C GLY A 208 6.28 13.56 8.64
N ALA A 209 5.51 13.96 7.64
CA ALA A 209 4.55 15.04 7.80
C ALA A 209 3.25 14.79 7.02
N PHE A 210 2.13 15.07 7.67
CA PHE A 210 0.86 15.32 7.01
C PHE A 210 0.85 16.78 6.56
N VAL A 211 0.55 17.03 5.30
CA VAL A 211 0.56 18.36 4.71
C VAL A 211 -0.86 18.72 4.28
N ASN A 212 -1.40 19.79 4.85
CA ASN A 212 -2.71 20.33 4.52
C ASN A 212 -2.56 21.55 3.61
N GLY A 213 -3.55 21.82 2.77
CA GLY A 213 -3.55 23.00 1.89
C GLY A 213 -2.50 23.00 0.78
N SER A 214 -1.93 21.85 0.42
CA SER A 214 -0.84 21.73 -0.54
C SER A 214 -1.12 20.65 -1.59
N ALA A 215 -0.35 20.64 -2.67
CA ALA A 215 -0.34 19.54 -3.65
C ALA A 215 0.19 18.23 -3.02
N LEU A 216 1.15 18.33 -2.09
CA LEU A 216 1.62 17.21 -1.28
C LEU A 216 0.66 16.99 -0.10
N GLY A 217 0.28 15.73 0.14
CA GLY A 217 -0.52 15.33 1.32
C GLY A 217 0.32 14.61 2.37
N TRP A 218 1.40 13.97 1.96
CA TRP A 218 2.31 13.26 2.85
C TRP A 218 3.75 13.37 2.34
N ILE A 219 4.68 13.59 3.26
CA ILE A 219 6.12 13.55 3.00
C ILE A 219 6.80 12.73 4.09
N ALA A 220 7.80 11.92 3.72
CA ALA A 220 8.52 11.11 4.68
C ALA A 220 9.99 10.93 4.31
N ARG A 221 10.87 11.09 5.30
CA ARG A 221 12.26 10.64 5.26
C ARG A 221 12.27 9.12 5.34
N ASN A 222 12.38 8.46 4.20
CA ASN A 222 12.31 7.00 4.15
C ASN A 222 13.43 6.33 4.97
N THR A 223 14.60 6.94 5.03
CA THR A 223 15.75 6.45 5.81
C THR A 223 15.59 6.59 7.32
N SER A 224 14.62 7.31 7.82
CA SER A 224 14.28 7.35 9.27
C SER A 224 13.61 6.06 9.75
N LYS A 225 13.09 5.26 8.83
CA LYS A 225 12.41 4.01 9.15
C LYS A 225 13.42 2.92 9.55
N PRO A 226 13.08 2.01 10.49
CA PRO A 226 13.95 0.91 10.91
C PRO A 226 14.52 0.09 9.75
N LYS A 227 15.81 -0.27 9.86
CA LYS A 227 16.54 -1.12 8.90
C LYS A 227 16.64 -0.56 7.46
N ARG A 228 16.45 0.76 7.25
CA ARG A 228 16.83 1.43 6.00
C ARG A 228 18.32 1.81 6.03
N ASP A 229 18.93 1.95 4.84
CA ASP A 229 20.31 2.41 4.74
C ASP A 229 20.39 3.90 5.08
N TRP A 230 20.90 4.21 6.28
CA TRP A 230 20.98 5.56 6.83
C TRP A 230 22.05 6.45 6.17
N LYS A 231 22.93 5.86 5.34
CA LYS A 231 24.01 6.60 4.68
C LYS A 231 23.50 7.52 3.58
N VAL A 232 22.34 7.21 3.03
CA VAL A 232 21.71 8.00 1.95
C VAL A 232 20.44 8.62 2.50
N ASP A 233 20.27 9.93 2.37
CA ASP A 233 19.01 10.57 2.77
C ASP A 233 17.97 10.41 1.68
N THR A 234 17.01 9.51 1.88
CA THR A 234 15.95 9.21 0.92
C THR A 234 14.59 9.70 1.41
N TRP A 235 13.83 10.28 0.50
CA TRP A 235 12.51 10.85 0.77
C TRP A 235 11.46 10.30 -0.18
N VAL A 236 10.25 10.18 0.33
CA VAL A 236 9.05 9.85 -0.42
C VAL A 236 8.03 10.95 -0.23
N LEU A 237 7.58 11.54 -1.33
CA LEU A 237 6.62 12.65 -1.37
C LEU A 237 5.37 12.14 -2.08
N GLN A 238 4.22 12.17 -1.42
CA GLN A 238 2.96 11.71 -1.97
C GLN A 238 2.00 12.88 -2.17
N ALA A 239 1.59 13.10 -3.40
CA ALA A 239 0.60 14.10 -3.73
C ALA A 239 -0.80 13.68 -3.24
N THR A 240 -1.64 14.68 -2.95
CA THR A 240 -3.04 14.44 -2.58
C THR A 240 -3.80 13.76 -3.73
N PRO A 241 -4.82 12.96 -3.44
CA PRO A 241 -5.67 12.36 -4.48
C PRO A 241 -6.35 13.40 -5.38
N ALA A 242 -6.78 14.54 -4.80
CA ALA A 242 -7.43 15.61 -5.55
C ALA A 242 -6.47 16.25 -6.57
N TRP A 243 -5.26 16.64 -6.12
CA TRP A 243 -4.23 17.18 -7.02
C TRP A 243 -3.82 16.14 -8.07
N SER A 244 -3.58 14.91 -7.65
CA SER A 244 -3.18 13.83 -8.56
C SER A 244 -4.23 13.49 -9.61
N GLY A 245 -5.52 13.63 -9.27
CA GLY A 245 -6.63 13.46 -10.22
C GLY A 245 -6.67 14.56 -11.28
N ALA A 246 -6.45 15.81 -10.86
CA ALA A 246 -6.40 16.96 -11.79
C ALA A 246 -5.19 16.89 -12.73
N HIS A 247 -4.09 16.25 -12.30
CA HIS A 247 -2.82 16.11 -13.02
C HIS A 247 -2.55 14.67 -13.50
N ALA A 248 -3.62 13.89 -13.71
CA ALA A 248 -3.47 12.47 -14.03
C ALA A 248 -2.78 12.20 -15.37
N ASP A 249 -2.93 13.09 -16.34
CA ASP A 249 -2.42 12.94 -17.69
C ASP A 249 -1.15 13.78 -17.95
N ASP A 250 -0.65 14.47 -16.93
CA ASP A 250 0.58 15.26 -17.04
C ASP A 250 1.81 14.36 -17.19
N ARG A 251 2.87 14.93 -17.76
CA ARG A 251 4.14 14.23 -17.94
C ARG A 251 4.78 13.96 -16.57
N PRO A 252 5.27 12.73 -16.31
CA PRO A 252 5.89 12.40 -15.02
C PRO A 252 7.03 13.33 -14.60
N ASP A 253 7.84 13.80 -15.57
CA ASP A 253 8.97 14.70 -15.29
C ASP A 253 8.49 16.07 -14.80
N ASP A 254 7.44 16.62 -15.41
CA ASP A 254 6.85 17.91 -15.01
C ASP A 254 6.20 17.81 -13.64
N VAL A 255 5.49 16.72 -13.38
CA VAL A 255 4.93 16.39 -12.05
C VAL A 255 6.03 16.29 -11.01
N GLY A 256 7.12 15.59 -11.33
CA GLY A 256 8.25 15.42 -10.43
C GLY A 256 8.92 16.73 -10.07
N ALA A 257 9.19 17.58 -11.07
CA ALA A 257 9.78 18.90 -10.87
C ALA A 257 8.91 19.77 -9.96
N PHE A 258 7.61 19.87 -10.28
CA PHE A 258 6.66 20.65 -9.47
C PHE A 258 6.57 20.18 -8.02
N LEU A 259 6.43 18.87 -7.77
CA LEU A 259 6.33 18.34 -6.42
C LEU A 259 7.64 18.48 -5.63
N MET A 260 8.79 18.51 -6.30
CA MET A 260 10.08 18.81 -5.67
C MET A 260 10.19 20.28 -5.28
N GLU A 261 9.71 21.22 -6.10
CA GLU A 261 9.60 22.65 -5.77
C GLU A 261 8.70 22.86 -4.54
N VAL A 262 7.51 22.24 -4.52
CA VAL A 262 6.61 22.28 -3.36
C VAL A 262 7.30 21.74 -2.09
N PHE A 263 8.09 20.67 -2.21
CA PHE A 263 8.84 20.13 -1.08
C PHE A 263 9.92 21.11 -0.60
N GLU A 264 10.64 21.77 -1.51
CA GLU A 264 11.64 22.77 -1.16
C GLU A 264 11.03 23.96 -0.42
N ASP A 265 9.89 24.46 -0.89
CA ASP A 265 9.13 25.53 -0.23
C ASP A 265 8.71 25.15 1.20
N LEU A 266 8.25 23.91 1.39
CA LEU A 266 7.87 23.39 2.70
C LEU A 266 9.07 23.30 3.67
N ILE A 267 10.26 22.92 3.19
CA ILE A 267 11.46 22.79 4.02
C ILE A 267 12.01 24.17 4.41
N ARG A 268 11.89 25.19 3.54
CA ARG A 268 12.35 26.58 3.77
C ARG A 268 13.86 26.76 4.06
N ALA A 269 14.61 25.65 4.09
CA ALA A 269 16.05 25.68 4.36
C ALA A 269 16.89 25.45 3.09
N GLY A 270 16.23 25.36 1.93
CA GLY A 270 16.81 24.89 0.69
C GLY A 270 17.02 23.35 0.72
N LEU A 271 16.98 22.73 -0.44
CA LEU A 271 17.27 21.31 -0.58
C LEU A 271 18.73 21.12 -1.02
N PRO A 272 19.45 20.12 -0.45
CA PRO A 272 20.69 19.67 -1.03
C PRO A 272 20.45 19.08 -2.43
N ARG A 273 21.50 18.88 -3.19
CA ARG A 273 21.40 18.30 -4.52
C ARG A 273 20.84 16.88 -4.44
N ALA A 274 19.71 16.65 -5.12
CA ALA A 274 19.20 15.32 -5.38
C ALA A 274 20.06 14.68 -6.50
N PHE A 275 20.73 13.56 -6.22
CA PHE A 275 21.44 12.79 -7.25
C PHE A 275 20.53 11.75 -7.93
N TYR A 276 19.38 11.49 -7.34
CA TYR A 276 18.35 10.63 -7.91
C TYR A 276 16.96 11.18 -7.57
N ALA A 277 16.10 11.24 -8.57
CA ALA A 277 14.67 11.47 -8.39
C ALA A 277 13.90 10.69 -9.46
N THR A 278 12.79 10.13 -9.09
CA THR A 278 11.86 9.46 -10.01
C THR A 278 10.43 9.56 -9.50
N VAL A 279 9.48 9.38 -10.40
CA VAL A 279 8.05 9.54 -10.13
C VAL A 279 7.32 8.25 -10.44
N HIS A 280 6.38 7.91 -9.58
CA HIS A 280 5.46 6.79 -9.78
C HIS A 280 4.02 7.27 -9.65
N ARG A 281 3.15 6.83 -10.56
CA ARG A 281 1.71 7.09 -10.48
C ARG A 281 0.98 5.83 -10.05
N TRP A 282 0.45 5.84 -8.84
CA TRP A 282 -0.55 4.87 -8.39
C TRP A 282 -1.89 5.20 -9.04
N ARG A 283 -2.30 4.43 -10.04
CA ARG A 283 -3.56 4.69 -10.76
C ARG A 283 -4.81 4.47 -9.90
N HIS A 284 -4.70 3.63 -8.88
CA HIS A 284 -5.76 3.25 -7.95
C HIS A 284 -5.16 3.25 -6.55
N ALA A 285 -5.01 4.44 -5.95
CA ALA A 285 -4.25 4.60 -4.72
C ALA A 285 -5.09 4.24 -3.49
N VAL A 286 -6.17 4.94 -3.27
CA VAL A 286 -7.01 4.86 -2.06
C VAL A 286 -8.48 4.86 -2.50
N ALA A 287 -9.33 4.08 -1.85
CA ALA A 287 -10.77 4.14 -2.09
C ALA A 287 -11.40 5.28 -1.30
N ASP A 288 -12.23 6.08 -1.98
CA ASP A 288 -12.98 7.17 -1.36
C ASP A 288 -14.32 7.36 -2.07
N PRO A 289 -15.46 7.07 -1.39
CA PRO A 289 -15.55 6.34 -0.13
C PRO A 289 -15.30 4.81 -0.31
N PRO A 290 -14.91 4.09 0.77
CA PRO A 290 -14.93 2.63 0.77
C PRO A 290 -16.35 2.11 0.89
N LEU A 291 -16.59 0.83 0.55
CA LEU A 291 -17.93 0.22 0.60
C LEU A 291 -18.45 -0.08 2.01
N ALA A 292 -17.58 -0.09 3.02
CA ALA A 292 -17.90 -0.47 4.40
C ALA A 292 -18.53 -1.89 4.52
N VAL A 293 -18.04 -2.83 3.70
CA VAL A 293 -18.36 -4.27 3.75
C VAL A 293 -17.06 -5.07 3.95
N GLY A 294 -17.12 -6.28 4.47
CA GLY A 294 -15.92 -7.11 4.64
C GLY A 294 -15.39 -7.62 3.30
N ALA A 295 -16.23 -8.32 2.55
CA ALA A 295 -16.00 -8.83 1.22
C ALA A 295 -17.34 -8.91 0.47
N ILE A 296 -17.31 -9.14 -0.83
CA ILE A 296 -18.51 -9.32 -1.66
C ILE A 296 -18.45 -10.73 -2.24
N HIS A 297 -19.49 -11.53 -1.96
CA HIS A 297 -19.58 -12.92 -2.39
C HIS A 297 -20.78 -13.12 -3.29
N ASP A 298 -20.59 -13.92 -4.32
CA ASP A 298 -21.64 -14.44 -5.21
C ASP A 298 -21.42 -15.94 -5.37
N ALA A 299 -22.27 -16.72 -4.71
CA ALA A 299 -22.15 -18.17 -4.67
C ALA A 299 -22.47 -18.81 -6.03
N GLU A 300 -23.45 -18.27 -6.76
CA GLU A 300 -23.85 -18.77 -8.08
C GLU A 300 -22.72 -18.57 -9.11
N ALA A 301 -22.11 -17.39 -9.11
CA ALA A 301 -20.96 -17.09 -9.95
C ALA A 301 -19.67 -17.80 -9.47
N ARG A 302 -19.62 -18.29 -8.25
CA ARG A 302 -18.43 -18.85 -7.58
C ARG A 302 -17.28 -17.83 -7.52
N ILE A 303 -17.62 -16.58 -7.22
CA ILE A 303 -16.69 -15.46 -7.17
C ILE A 303 -16.84 -14.72 -5.84
N THR A 304 -15.70 -14.45 -5.19
CA THR A 304 -15.62 -13.54 -4.04
C THR A 304 -14.66 -12.41 -4.36
N VAL A 305 -15.02 -11.18 -4.01
CA VAL A 305 -14.17 -10.01 -4.25
C VAL A 305 -13.78 -9.39 -2.92
N CYS A 306 -12.50 -9.07 -2.71
CA CYS A 306 -11.97 -8.48 -1.50
C CYS A 306 -10.87 -7.44 -1.78
N GLY A 307 -10.62 -6.60 -0.81
CA GLY A 307 -9.60 -5.54 -0.86
C GLY A 307 -9.82 -4.54 0.27
N ASP A 308 -8.85 -3.68 0.53
CA ASP A 308 -9.01 -2.57 1.47
C ASP A 308 -10.24 -1.73 1.18
N TRP A 309 -10.51 -1.46 -0.09
CA TRP A 309 -11.68 -0.70 -0.56
C TRP A 309 -13.05 -1.30 -0.19
N CYS A 310 -13.08 -2.56 0.25
CA CYS A 310 -14.29 -3.17 0.82
C CYS A 310 -14.59 -2.67 2.24
N ALA A 311 -13.57 -2.32 3.03
CA ALA A 311 -13.73 -2.03 4.46
C ALA A 311 -13.23 -0.63 4.85
N GLY A 312 -12.17 -0.15 4.20
CA GLY A 312 -11.53 1.13 4.49
C GLY A 312 -10.44 1.42 3.48
N SER A 313 -9.28 1.90 3.93
CA SER A 313 -8.15 2.25 3.05
C SER A 313 -6.80 1.92 3.66
N ARG A 314 -6.76 1.06 4.68
CA ARG A 314 -5.55 0.70 5.43
C ARG A 314 -5.07 -0.70 5.08
N ILE A 315 -3.84 -1.00 5.48
CA ILE A 315 -3.28 -2.36 5.41
C ILE A 315 -4.11 -3.32 6.27
N GLU A 316 -4.55 -2.88 7.45
CA GLU A 316 -5.47 -3.63 8.32
C GLU A 316 -6.79 -3.98 7.62
N ASP A 317 -7.40 -3.00 6.95
CA ASP A 317 -8.66 -3.21 6.23
C ASP A 317 -8.50 -4.23 5.08
N ALA A 318 -7.36 -4.19 4.39
CA ALA A 318 -7.03 -5.20 3.38
C ALA A 318 -6.91 -6.61 3.99
N TYR A 319 -6.22 -6.73 5.13
CA TYR A 319 -6.08 -7.99 5.85
C TYR A 319 -7.43 -8.55 6.29
N LEU A 320 -8.26 -7.71 6.92
CA LEU A 320 -9.58 -8.10 7.41
C LEU A 320 -10.54 -8.47 6.27
N SER A 321 -10.46 -7.76 5.15
CA SER A 321 -11.24 -8.07 3.96
C SER A 321 -10.88 -9.44 3.37
N GLY A 322 -9.59 -9.81 3.38
CA GLY A 322 -9.16 -11.14 2.98
C GLY A 322 -9.68 -12.25 3.89
N LEU A 323 -9.67 -12.04 5.22
CA LEU A 323 -10.28 -12.97 6.18
C LEU A 323 -11.79 -13.12 5.95
N ALA A 324 -12.49 -11.99 5.73
CA ALA A 324 -13.93 -12.01 5.46
C ALA A 324 -14.26 -12.79 4.17
N ALA A 325 -13.43 -12.68 3.14
CA ALA A 325 -13.59 -13.45 1.92
C ALA A 325 -13.46 -14.95 2.16
N ALA A 326 -12.46 -15.37 2.93
CA ALA A 326 -12.25 -16.78 3.29
C ALA A 326 -13.42 -17.31 4.14
N ASP A 327 -13.87 -16.55 5.11
CA ASP A 327 -15.04 -16.91 5.96
C ASP A 327 -16.31 -17.11 5.14
N GLN A 328 -16.60 -16.25 4.16
CA GLN A 328 -17.78 -16.35 3.31
C GLN A 328 -17.76 -17.62 2.45
N ILE A 329 -16.60 -17.97 1.90
CA ILE A 329 -16.41 -19.18 1.11
C ILE A 329 -16.61 -20.44 1.97
N SER A 330 -16.01 -20.48 3.16
CA SER A 330 -16.04 -21.68 4.03
C SER A 330 -17.38 -21.90 4.76
N ARG A 331 -18.26 -20.88 4.84
CA ARG A 331 -19.59 -20.97 5.44
C ARG A 331 -20.69 -21.22 4.40
N SER A 332 -20.39 -21.26 3.13
CA SER A 332 -21.39 -21.52 2.08
C SER A 332 -21.98 -22.94 2.26
N PRO A 333 -23.32 -23.11 2.22
CA PRO A 333 -23.99 -24.36 2.58
C PRO A 333 -23.77 -25.53 1.61
N ASP A 334 -23.02 -25.37 0.55
CA ASP A 334 -22.74 -26.41 -0.45
C ASP A 334 -21.49 -27.27 -0.13
N GLN A 335 -21.13 -27.39 1.17
CA GLN A 335 -20.09 -28.32 1.65
C GLN A 335 -20.67 -29.51 2.38
#